data_2c7bdb60ec9b40597d65afc81a3185a2
#
_entry.id   2c7bdb60ec9b40597d65afc81a3185a2
#
_cell.length_a   1.000
_cell.length_b   1.000
_cell.length_c   1.000
_cell.angle_alpha   90.00
_cell.angle_beta   90.00
_cell.angle_gamma   90.00
#
_symmetry.space_group_name_H-M   'P 1'
#
loop_
_entity.id
_entity.type
_entity.pdbx_description
1 polymer ?
#
loop_
_entity_poly.entity_id
_entity_poly.type
_entity_poly.pdbx_seq_one_letter_code
_entity_poly.pdbx_strand_id
1 'polypeptide(L)'
;MAQVADSFREEVGPTELYDPVIRSEIKRAAVWIGMATLVVAFIWLAQPILLIIGGIVLAAMFDGGARLLGRILPIPRGFRLTIVVLAVFGFIYWTFIFTGSELAAQAASLQAIVETQIEAIGNRIEAAGFNISAEDVKGLGSQILNSVGRVTAAVSSAVGTVTNLAMMLVLGIFIAAEPRMYERGVAWMLPLAERAHFYVTAEKMGSVLRRLMAGRLLGMAVEGFGTWILLSLGGVPMAALLGVLTGLLAFLPNIGAIVSGALIILVGFSAGSDVGLYAVFVYFVVQMVDGYLIVPMVAKRAVDLAPALVLGAQILFGALFGILGLALADPIIAMIKVTLERQSERNEARGIREGA
;
A
#
# COMPACT_ATOMS: atom_id res chain seq x y z
N MET A 1 -45.60 56.34 36.74
CA MET A 1 -44.72 55.15 36.64
C MET A 1 -44.42 54.68 35.24
N ALA A 2 -45.19 55.08 34.23
CA ALA A 2 -44.91 54.68 32.84
C ALA A 2 -43.80 55.51 32.12
N GLN A 3 -43.43 56.67 32.63
CA GLN A 3 -42.41 57.56 32.02
C GLN A 3 -40.97 57.23 32.42
N VAL A 4 -40.74 56.42 33.48
CA VAL A 4 -39.41 56.05 33.94
C VAL A 4 -38.90 54.78 33.25
N ALA A 5 -39.80 53.97 32.64
CA ALA A 5 -39.42 52.77 31.92
C ALA A 5 -38.88 53.02 30.49
N ASP A 6 -39.06 54.22 29.94
CA ASP A 6 -38.64 54.56 28.58
C ASP A 6 -37.23 55.18 28.52
N SER A 7 -36.60 55.45 29.69
CA SER A 7 -35.27 56.06 29.78
C SER A 7 -34.10 55.01 29.84
N PHE A 8 -34.42 53.75 29.83
CA PHE A 8 -33.43 52.62 29.82
C PHE A 8 -33.56 51.79 28.52
N ARG A 9 -33.80 52.43 27.39
CA ARG A 9 -33.49 51.74 26.14
C ARG A 9 -31.96 51.65 26.03
N GLU A 10 -31.41 50.52 26.43
CA GLU A 10 -30.01 50.21 26.13
C GLU A 10 -29.84 50.29 24.63
N GLU A 11 -28.95 51.19 24.17
CA GLU A 11 -28.58 51.25 22.76
C GLU A 11 -27.91 49.92 22.39
N VAL A 12 -28.29 49.38 21.21
CA VAL A 12 -27.78 48.14 20.67
C VAL A 12 -26.24 48.22 20.62
N GLY A 13 -25.57 47.33 21.35
CA GLY A 13 -24.13 47.31 21.40
C GLY A 13 -23.52 46.92 20.03
N PRO A 14 -22.29 47.39 19.73
CA PRO A 14 -21.63 47.15 18.43
C PRO A 14 -21.38 45.66 18.11
N THR A 15 -21.59 44.79 19.07
CA THR A 15 -21.48 43.31 18.92
C THR A 15 -22.80 42.62 18.60
N GLU A 16 -23.95 43.34 18.61
CA GLU A 16 -25.25 42.77 18.33
C GLU A 16 -25.57 42.88 16.82
N LEU A 17 -25.40 41.78 16.12
CA LEU A 17 -25.76 41.64 14.70
C LEU A 17 -27.27 41.37 14.57
N TYR A 18 -28.05 42.41 14.45
CA TYR A 18 -29.53 42.33 14.33
C TYR A 18 -30.00 42.00 12.90
N ASP A 19 -29.15 42.21 11.88
CA ASP A 19 -29.54 41.94 10.50
C ASP A 19 -29.54 40.41 10.24
N PRO A 20 -30.71 39.81 9.99
CA PRO A 20 -30.85 38.40 9.73
C PRO A 20 -30.07 37.95 8.48
N VAL A 21 -29.82 38.83 7.52
CA VAL A 21 -29.05 38.57 6.32
C VAL A 21 -27.58 38.43 6.68
N ILE A 22 -27.01 39.38 7.44
CA ILE A 22 -25.61 39.33 7.88
C ILE A 22 -25.38 38.07 8.71
N ARG A 23 -26.29 37.73 9.61
CA ARG A 23 -26.19 36.51 10.45
C ARG A 23 -26.24 35.23 9.64
N SER A 24 -27.04 35.19 8.57
CA SER A 24 -27.11 34.04 7.66
C SER A 24 -25.82 33.91 6.83
N GLU A 25 -25.26 35.03 6.35
CA GLU A 25 -24.00 35.01 5.58
C GLU A 25 -22.80 34.67 6.44
N ILE A 26 -22.73 35.11 7.70
CA ILE A 26 -21.69 34.68 8.65
C ILE A 26 -21.79 33.18 8.90
N LYS A 27 -22.98 32.60 9.10
CA LYS A 27 -23.16 31.17 9.25
C LYS A 27 -22.72 30.38 8.02
N ARG A 28 -23.06 30.84 6.81
CA ARG A 28 -22.61 30.26 5.55
C ARG A 28 -21.10 30.30 5.42
N ALA A 29 -20.50 31.48 5.66
CA ALA A 29 -19.05 31.65 5.63
C ALA A 29 -18.35 30.74 6.65
N ALA A 30 -18.86 30.64 7.88
CA ALA A 30 -18.33 29.74 8.89
C ALA A 30 -18.40 28.27 8.48
N VAL A 31 -19.48 27.83 7.82
CA VAL A 31 -19.61 26.47 7.27
C VAL A 31 -18.57 26.22 6.17
N TRP A 32 -18.42 27.16 5.22
CA TRP A 32 -17.44 27.02 4.15
C TRP A 32 -15.99 27.02 4.66
N ILE A 33 -15.67 27.94 5.57
CA ILE A 33 -14.34 28.00 6.21
C ILE A 33 -14.10 26.73 7.03
N GLY A 34 -15.10 26.28 7.80
CA GLY A 34 -15.02 25.03 8.57
C GLY A 34 -14.77 23.82 7.66
N MET A 35 -15.47 23.73 6.53
CA MET A 35 -15.32 22.67 5.56
C MET A 35 -13.94 22.73 4.88
N ALA A 36 -13.48 23.91 4.48
CA ALA A 36 -12.13 24.10 3.93
C ALA A 36 -11.04 23.73 4.94
N THR A 37 -11.19 24.15 6.19
CA THR A 37 -10.26 23.80 7.29
C THR A 37 -10.23 22.30 7.52
N LEU A 38 -11.39 21.63 7.47
CA LEU A 38 -11.49 20.17 7.65
C LEU A 38 -10.79 19.42 6.51
N VAL A 39 -10.95 19.89 5.26
CA VAL A 39 -10.23 19.32 4.10
C VAL A 39 -8.72 19.49 4.25
N VAL A 40 -8.25 20.69 4.62
CA VAL A 40 -6.83 20.97 4.84
C VAL A 40 -6.28 20.10 5.99
N ALA A 41 -7.01 20.01 7.10
CA ALA A 41 -6.64 19.16 8.23
C ALA A 41 -6.57 17.68 7.83
N PHE A 42 -7.52 17.20 7.02
CA PHE A 42 -7.51 15.82 6.50
C PHE A 42 -6.29 15.55 5.63
N ILE A 43 -5.94 16.46 4.73
CA ILE A 43 -4.73 16.35 3.89
C ILE A 43 -3.47 16.34 4.75
N TRP A 44 -3.40 17.21 5.74
CA TRP A 44 -2.24 17.30 6.65
C TRP A 44 -2.08 16.07 7.56
N LEU A 45 -3.20 15.50 8.01
CA LEU A 45 -3.24 14.29 8.83
C LEU A 45 -3.17 13.00 8.02
N ALA A 46 -3.24 13.07 6.70
CA ALA A 46 -3.28 11.88 5.84
C ALA A 46 -2.08 10.97 6.02
N GLN A 47 -0.86 11.53 6.14
CA GLN A 47 0.35 10.73 6.36
C GLN A 47 0.34 10.00 7.71
N PRO A 48 0.07 10.63 8.87
CA PRO A 48 -0.13 9.91 10.12
C PRO A 48 -1.20 8.83 10.08
N ILE A 49 -2.34 9.12 9.43
CA ILE A 49 -3.43 8.15 9.27
C ILE A 49 -2.97 6.93 8.46
N LEU A 50 -2.24 7.14 7.37
CA LEU A 50 -1.68 6.05 6.57
C LEU A 50 -0.66 5.22 7.36
N LEU A 51 0.15 5.84 8.21
CA LEU A 51 1.07 5.10 9.08
C LEU A 51 0.33 4.22 10.09
N ILE A 52 -0.78 4.72 10.67
CA ILE A 52 -1.64 3.93 11.56
C ILE A 52 -2.27 2.76 10.80
N ILE A 53 -2.82 3.01 9.61
CA ILE A 53 -3.40 1.96 8.76
C ILE A 53 -2.32 0.93 8.39
N GLY A 54 -1.13 1.38 8.00
CA GLY A 54 0.01 0.51 7.74
C GLY A 54 0.40 -0.34 8.96
N GLY A 55 0.36 0.25 10.16
CA GLY A 55 0.54 -0.47 11.42
C GLY A 55 -0.52 -1.55 11.63
N ILE A 56 -1.80 -1.26 11.33
CA ILE A 56 -2.90 -2.25 11.42
C ILE A 56 -2.67 -3.39 10.40
N VAL A 57 -2.25 -3.07 9.18
CA VAL A 57 -1.94 -4.07 8.15
C VAL A 57 -0.78 -4.97 8.60
N LEU A 58 0.30 -4.38 9.12
CA LEU A 58 1.42 -5.15 9.68
C LEU A 58 1.01 -5.99 10.89
N ALA A 59 0.15 -5.45 11.77
CA ALA A 59 -0.40 -6.22 12.87
C ALA A 59 -1.17 -7.45 12.40
N ALA A 60 -1.98 -7.31 11.34
CA ALA A 60 -2.68 -8.41 10.72
C ALA A 60 -1.71 -9.45 10.12
N MET A 61 -0.59 -9.01 9.51
CA MET A 61 0.47 -9.89 9.01
C MET A 61 1.13 -10.66 10.15
N PHE A 62 1.53 -9.99 11.23
CA PHE A 62 2.15 -10.61 12.40
C PHE A 62 1.21 -11.62 13.08
N ASP A 63 -0.07 -11.25 13.28
CA ASP A 63 -1.08 -12.16 13.84
C ASP A 63 -1.32 -13.37 12.91
N GLY A 64 -1.35 -13.13 11.60
CA GLY A 64 -1.45 -14.19 10.59
C GLY A 64 -0.28 -15.18 10.66
N GLY A 65 0.94 -14.68 10.72
CA GLY A 65 2.16 -15.48 10.91
C GLY A 65 2.16 -16.25 12.23
N ALA A 66 1.78 -15.60 13.33
CA ALA A 66 1.69 -16.23 14.65
C ALA A 66 0.62 -17.34 14.70
N ARG A 67 -0.50 -17.19 13.97
CA ARG A 67 -1.53 -18.24 13.82
C ARG A 67 -1.04 -19.40 12.95
N LEU A 68 -0.32 -19.10 11.86
CA LEU A 68 0.28 -20.14 11.01
C LEU A 68 1.31 -20.96 11.79
N LEU A 69 2.20 -20.29 12.52
CA LEU A 69 3.19 -20.93 13.37
C LEU A 69 2.53 -21.78 14.47
N GLY A 70 1.36 -21.36 14.96
CA GLY A 70 0.59 -22.10 15.94
C GLY A 70 -0.03 -23.41 15.46
N ARG A 71 -0.04 -23.66 14.15
CA ARG A 71 -0.45 -24.95 13.58
C ARG A 71 0.66 -25.99 13.64
N ILE A 72 1.91 -25.51 13.71
CA ILE A 72 3.12 -26.37 13.69
C ILE A 72 3.71 -26.47 15.09
N LEU A 73 3.74 -25.36 15.84
CA LEU A 73 4.37 -25.26 17.15
C LEU A 73 3.31 -24.93 18.23
N PRO A 74 3.03 -25.86 19.16
CA PRO A 74 2.07 -25.65 20.24
C PRO A 74 2.65 -24.83 21.41
N ILE A 75 3.17 -23.63 21.12
CA ILE A 75 3.72 -22.69 22.10
C ILE A 75 2.76 -21.52 22.34
N PRO A 76 2.83 -20.82 23.50
CA PRO A 76 1.98 -19.66 23.79
C PRO A 76 2.05 -18.58 22.70
N ARG A 77 0.91 -17.86 22.50
CA ARG A 77 0.77 -16.85 21.44
C ARG A 77 1.87 -15.79 21.47
N GLY A 78 2.27 -15.34 22.67
CA GLY A 78 3.32 -14.31 22.82
C GLY A 78 4.65 -14.76 22.19
N PHE A 79 5.11 -15.99 22.49
CA PHE A 79 6.35 -16.52 21.91
C PHE A 79 6.26 -16.68 20.39
N ARG A 80 5.11 -17.14 19.87
CA ARG A 80 4.90 -17.22 18.41
C ARG A 80 4.98 -15.86 17.74
N LEU A 81 4.36 -14.84 18.34
CA LEU A 81 4.41 -13.48 17.84
C LEU A 81 5.86 -12.95 17.85
N THR A 82 6.60 -13.17 18.95
CA THR A 82 8.01 -12.77 19.05
C THR A 82 8.86 -13.44 17.96
N ILE A 83 8.67 -14.73 17.71
CA ILE A 83 9.40 -15.43 16.65
C ILE A 83 9.08 -14.84 15.28
N VAL A 84 7.81 -14.56 14.98
CA VAL A 84 7.40 -13.96 13.69
C VAL A 84 7.98 -12.56 13.53
N VAL A 85 7.92 -11.75 14.57
CA VAL A 85 8.51 -10.40 14.57
C VAL A 85 10.02 -10.47 14.34
N LEU A 86 10.72 -11.31 15.08
CA LEU A 86 12.18 -11.51 14.91
C LEU A 86 12.52 -12.07 13.52
N ALA A 87 11.70 -12.98 12.97
CA ALA A 87 11.89 -13.50 11.62
C ALA A 87 11.74 -12.40 10.56
N VAL A 88 10.74 -11.53 10.70
CA VAL A 88 10.54 -10.37 9.79
C VAL A 88 11.71 -9.38 9.91
N PHE A 89 12.12 -9.03 11.14
CA PHE A 89 13.28 -8.16 11.34
C PHE A 89 14.57 -8.80 10.82
N GLY A 90 14.77 -10.09 11.11
CA GLY A 90 15.91 -10.87 10.61
C GLY A 90 15.94 -10.94 9.09
N PHE A 91 14.77 -11.11 8.46
CA PHE A 91 14.66 -11.10 7.00
C PHE A 91 14.98 -9.72 6.40
N ILE A 92 14.44 -8.65 6.99
CA ILE A 92 14.73 -7.27 6.57
C ILE A 92 16.24 -6.99 6.72
N TYR A 93 16.80 -7.32 7.88
CA TYR A 93 18.22 -7.14 8.17
C TYR A 93 19.12 -7.95 7.23
N TRP A 94 18.77 -9.22 7.02
CA TRP A 94 19.48 -10.10 6.10
C TRP A 94 19.41 -9.57 4.66
N THR A 95 18.23 -9.15 4.21
CA THR A 95 18.04 -8.53 2.91
C THR A 95 18.91 -7.28 2.79
N PHE A 96 18.98 -6.46 3.83
CA PHE A 96 19.73 -5.20 3.82
C PHE A 96 21.25 -5.45 3.79
N ILE A 97 21.78 -6.42 4.54
CA ILE A 97 23.21 -6.72 4.59
C ILE A 97 23.64 -7.56 3.38
N PHE A 98 22.92 -8.65 3.10
CA PHE A 98 23.28 -9.55 2.00
C PHE A 98 23.06 -8.90 0.63
N THR A 99 21.99 -8.12 0.49
CA THR A 99 21.66 -7.45 -0.75
C THR A 99 22.34 -6.08 -0.85
N GLY A 100 22.66 -5.44 0.26
CA GLY A 100 23.13 -4.04 0.28
C GLY A 100 24.52 -3.86 -0.33
N SER A 101 25.48 -4.73 -0.05
CA SER A 101 26.85 -4.62 -0.61
C SER A 101 26.91 -5.13 -2.04
N GLU A 102 26.24 -6.23 -2.35
CA GLU A 102 26.15 -6.74 -3.73
C GLU A 102 25.18 -5.88 -4.56
N LEU A 103 24.08 -5.41 -3.97
CA LEU A 103 23.12 -4.53 -4.64
C LEU A 103 23.74 -3.19 -5.01
N ALA A 104 24.56 -2.59 -4.14
CA ALA A 104 25.23 -1.34 -4.45
C ALA A 104 26.24 -1.49 -5.61
N ALA A 105 27.04 -2.55 -5.62
CA ALA A 105 27.96 -2.86 -6.70
C ALA A 105 27.23 -3.22 -8.00
N GLN A 106 26.18 -4.03 -7.91
CA GLN A 106 25.37 -4.46 -9.05
C GLN A 106 24.39 -3.38 -9.52
N ALA A 107 23.91 -2.49 -8.64
CA ALA A 107 23.06 -1.37 -9.03
C ALA A 107 23.79 -0.35 -9.92
N ALA A 108 25.07 -0.08 -9.67
CA ALA A 108 25.88 0.74 -10.55
C ALA A 108 26.04 0.09 -11.93
N SER A 109 26.30 -1.23 -11.96
CA SER A 109 26.36 -2.01 -13.20
C SER A 109 25.02 -2.09 -13.91
N LEU A 110 23.93 -2.25 -13.17
CA LEU A 110 22.57 -2.24 -13.71
C LEU A 110 22.22 -0.90 -14.36
N GLN A 111 22.57 0.20 -13.73
CA GLN A 111 22.38 1.53 -14.32
C GLN A 111 23.12 1.67 -15.65
N ALA A 112 24.39 1.29 -15.68
CA ALA A 112 25.20 1.33 -16.91
C ALA A 112 24.64 0.40 -18.01
N ILE A 113 24.18 -0.80 -17.64
CA ILE A 113 23.54 -1.74 -18.57
C ILE A 113 22.25 -1.14 -19.15
N VAL A 114 21.38 -0.59 -18.29
CA VAL A 114 20.13 0.03 -18.71
C VAL A 114 20.40 1.20 -19.66
N GLU A 115 21.32 2.09 -19.33
CA GLU A 115 21.72 3.21 -20.20
C GLU A 115 22.21 2.72 -21.57
N THR A 116 23.14 1.76 -21.60
CA THR A 116 23.69 1.20 -22.83
C THR A 116 22.64 0.48 -23.69
N GLN A 117 21.72 -0.27 -23.06
CA GLN A 117 20.67 -0.99 -23.79
C GLN A 117 19.60 -0.05 -24.35
N ILE A 118 19.27 1.03 -23.63
CA ILE A 118 18.36 2.08 -24.13
C ILE A 118 18.94 2.73 -25.39
N GLU A 119 20.24 3.05 -25.40
CA GLU A 119 20.90 3.59 -26.58
C GLU A 119 20.94 2.58 -27.73
N ALA A 120 21.22 1.32 -27.44
CA ALA A 120 21.20 0.25 -28.47
C ALA A 120 19.81 0.02 -29.05
N ILE A 121 18.76 0.07 -28.25
CA ILE A 121 17.37 -0.03 -28.70
C ILE A 121 17.00 1.18 -29.55
N GLY A 122 17.34 2.40 -29.11
CA GLY A 122 17.10 3.64 -29.85
C GLY A 122 17.72 3.56 -31.26
N ASN A 123 19.00 3.18 -31.36
CA ASN A 123 19.71 3.02 -32.63
C ASN A 123 19.10 1.94 -33.54
N ARG A 124 18.60 0.84 -32.98
CA ARG A 124 17.92 -0.22 -33.76
C ARG A 124 16.56 0.21 -34.28
N ILE A 125 15.77 0.96 -33.50
CA ILE A 125 14.46 1.48 -33.89
C ILE A 125 14.63 2.50 -35.02
N GLU A 126 15.63 3.39 -34.91
CA GLU A 126 15.96 4.36 -35.95
C GLU A 126 16.43 3.67 -37.24
N ALA A 127 17.29 2.64 -37.15
CA ALA A 127 17.72 1.82 -38.28
C ALA A 127 16.59 1.02 -38.93
N ALA A 128 15.54 0.69 -38.18
CA ALA A 128 14.34 -0.01 -38.69
C ALA A 128 13.33 0.95 -39.36
N GLY A 129 13.62 2.26 -39.41
CA GLY A 129 12.78 3.26 -40.10
C GLY A 129 11.55 3.70 -39.32
N PHE A 130 11.46 3.40 -38.02
CA PHE A 130 10.42 3.93 -37.17
C PHE A 130 10.79 5.36 -36.75
N ASN A 131 9.87 6.30 -36.94
CA ASN A 131 10.06 7.72 -36.62
C ASN A 131 9.86 8.03 -35.10
N ILE A 132 10.42 7.16 -34.25
CA ILE A 132 10.46 7.36 -32.79
C ILE A 132 11.82 8.02 -32.52
N SER A 133 11.78 9.22 -31.97
CA SER A 133 13.02 9.95 -31.72
C SER A 133 13.86 9.23 -30.65
N ALA A 134 15.18 9.23 -30.79
CA ALA A 134 16.10 8.71 -29.77
C ALA A 134 15.85 9.39 -28.40
N GLU A 135 15.31 10.61 -28.39
CA GLU A 135 14.92 11.35 -27.19
C GLU A 135 13.69 10.74 -26.50
N ASP A 136 12.71 10.23 -27.25
CA ASP A 136 11.52 9.56 -26.65
C ASP A 136 11.92 8.24 -26.00
N VAL A 137 12.82 7.47 -26.62
CA VAL A 137 13.36 6.23 -26.05
C VAL A 137 14.22 6.52 -24.82
N LYS A 138 15.04 7.58 -24.84
CA LYS A 138 15.79 8.07 -23.68
C LYS A 138 14.84 8.55 -22.57
N GLY A 139 13.74 9.20 -22.92
CA GLY A 139 12.70 9.62 -21.98
C GLY A 139 12.06 8.45 -21.23
N LEU A 140 11.70 7.38 -21.92
CA LEU A 140 11.20 6.15 -21.30
C LEU A 140 12.28 5.47 -20.44
N GLY A 141 13.51 5.41 -20.94
CA GLY A 141 14.64 4.87 -20.19
C GLY A 141 14.93 5.63 -18.91
N SER A 142 14.89 6.96 -18.97
CA SER A 142 15.08 7.79 -17.78
C SER A 142 13.96 7.61 -16.77
N GLN A 143 12.71 7.32 -17.19
CA GLN A 143 11.60 6.99 -16.29
C GLN A 143 11.83 5.64 -15.60
N ILE A 144 12.32 4.64 -16.32
CA ILE A 144 12.67 3.33 -15.75
C ILE A 144 13.84 3.51 -14.76
N LEU A 145 14.90 4.18 -15.15
CA LEU A 145 16.05 4.50 -14.29
C LEU A 145 15.65 5.31 -13.06
N ASN A 146 14.79 6.32 -13.23
CA ASN A 146 14.26 7.10 -12.12
C ASN A 146 13.38 6.25 -11.19
N SER A 147 12.65 5.28 -11.73
CA SER A 147 11.85 4.35 -10.92
C SER A 147 12.76 3.39 -10.14
N VAL A 148 13.80 2.85 -10.77
CA VAL A 148 14.86 2.06 -10.09
C VAL A 148 15.63 2.94 -9.12
N GLY A 149 16.02 4.14 -9.53
CA GLY A 149 16.68 5.14 -8.69
C GLY A 149 15.83 5.55 -7.47
N ARG A 150 14.51 5.65 -7.63
CA ARG A 150 13.59 5.88 -6.50
C ARG A 150 13.49 4.68 -5.57
N VAL A 151 13.49 3.47 -6.10
CA VAL A 151 13.51 2.24 -5.27
C VAL A 151 14.86 2.12 -4.55
N THR A 152 15.97 2.32 -5.25
CA THR A 152 17.31 2.31 -4.63
C THR A 152 17.54 3.52 -3.73
N ALA A 153 17.04 4.71 -4.08
CA ALA A 153 17.08 5.89 -3.22
C ALA A 153 16.10 5.76 -2.03
N ALA A 154 14.95 5.10 -2.17
CA ALA A 154 14.08 4.75 -1.05
C ALA A 154 14.78 3.75 -0.10
N VAL A 155 15.55 2.82 -0.65
CA VAL A 155 16.42 1.91 0.12
C VAL A 155 17.62 2.66 0.72
N SER A 156 18.18 3.66 0.05
CA SER A 156 19.38 4.41 0.48
C SER A 156 19.07 5.74 1.18
N SER A 157 17.93 6.40 0.89
CA SER A 157 17.46 7.58 1.65
C SER A 157 16.83 7.16 2.98
N ALA A 158 17.64 6.44 3.73
CA ALA A 158 17.27 5.63 4.87
C ALA A 158 16.56 6.39 6.00
N VAL A 159 16.72 7.70 6.17
CA VAL A 159 16.24 8.35 7.41
C VAL A 159 14.72 8.54 7.42
N GLY A 160 14.11 9.06 6.37
CA GLY A 160 12.65 9.29 6.34
C GLY A 160 11.83 8.01 6.14
N THR A 161 12.27 7.15 5.22
CA THR A 161 11.58 5.88 4.90
C THR A 161 11.74 4.88 6.04
N VAL A 162 12.95 4.78 6.63
CA VAL A 162 13.20 3.94 7.81
C VAL A 162 12.39 4.41 9.00
N THR A 163 12.28 5.72 9.23
CA THR A 163 11.44 6.25 10.32
C THR A 163 9.98 5.88 10.16
N ASN A 164 9.42 6.07 8.96
CA ASN A 164 8.03 5.69 8.68
C ASN A 164 7.80 4.18 8.82
N LEU A 165 8.71 3.37 8.26
CA LEU A 165 8.64 1.90 8.39
C LEU A 165 8.80 1.47 9.85
N ALA A 166 9.73 2.07 10.59
CA ALA A 166 9.91 1.79 12.01
C ALA A 166 8.67 2.15 12.83
N MET A 167 8.05 3.32 12.57
CA MET A 167 6.78 3.71 13.19
C MET A 167 5.67 2.69 12.90
N MET A 168 5.52 2.29 11.64
CA MET A 168 4.53 1.27 11.25
C MET A 168 4.81 -0.08 11.91
N LEU A 169 6.08 -0.50 11.97
CA LEU A 169 6.50 -1.75 12.64
C LEU A 169 6.19 -1.70 14.14
N VAL A 170 6.55 -0.60 14.81
CA VAL A 170 6.26 -0.41 16.23
C VAL A 170 4.75 -0.45 16.47
N LEU A 171 3.96 0.32 15.72
CA LEU A 171 2.49 0.30 15.82
C LEU A 171 1.95 -1.11 15.54
N GLY A 172 2.45 -1.78 14.51
CA GLY A 172 2.04 -3.13 14.14
C GLY A 172 2.33 -4.15 15.24
N ILE A 173 3.49 -4.08 15.89
CA ILE A 173 3.86 -4.95 17.01
C ILE A 173 2.93 -4.71 18.20
N PHE A 174 2.72 -3.45 18.62
CA PHE A 174 1.85 -3.14 19.75
C PHE A 174 0.41 -3.60 19.51
N ILE A 175 -0.15 -3.33 18.32
CA ILE A 175 -1.50 -3.76 17.97
C ILE A 175 -1.57 -5.29 17.89
N ALA A 176 -0.56 -5.97 17.34
CA ALA A 176 -0.52 -7.43 17.27
C ALA A 176 -0.35 -8.08 18.65
N ALA A 177 0.39 -7.45 19.57
CA ALA A 177 0.59 -7.96 20.92
C ALA A 177 -0.73 -7.98 21.71
N GLU A 178 -1.45 -6.85 21.72
CA GLU A 178 -2.67 -6.67 22.51
C GLU A 178 -3.85 -6.11 21.68
N PRO A 179 -4.35 -6.82 20.66
CA PRO A 179 -5.38 -6.30 19.77
C PRO A 179 -6.67 -5.91 20.51
N ARG A 180 -7.04 -6.68 21.54
CA ARG A 180 -8.25 -6.40 22.34
C ARG A 180 -8.20 -5.09 23.09
N MET A 181 -7.01 -4.61 23.47
CA MET A 181 -6.85 -3.32 24.14
C MET A 181 -7.25 -2.18 23.20
N TYR A 182 -6.76 -2.22 21.96
CA TYR A 182 -7.07 -1.22 20.94
C TYR A 182 -8.52 -1.29 20.48
N GLU A 183 -9.06 -2.50 20.28
CA GLU A 183 -10.47 -2.70 19.95
C GLU A 183 -11.38 -2.11 21.03
N ARG A 184 -11.09 -2.36 22.31
CA ARG A 184 -11.85 -1.79 23.44
C ARG A 184 -11.72 -0.26 23.49
N GLY A 185 -10.52 0.28 23.26
CA GLY A 185 -10.30 1.72 23.22
C GLY A 185 -11.18 2.41 22.17
N VAL A 186 -11.22 1.88 20.95
CA VAL A 186 -12.09 2.41 19.88
C VAL A 186 -13.57 2.19 20.21
N ALA A 187 -13.94 0.99 20.70
CA ALA A 187 -15.31 0.69 21.07
C ALA A 187 -15.84 1.61 22.19
N TRP A 188 -14.97 2.03 23.11
CA TRP A 188 -15.35 2.96 24.19
C TRP A 188 -15.82 4.32 23.66
N MET A 189 -15.28 4.77 22.50
CA MET A 189 -15.70 6.02 21.84
C MET A 189 -17.09 5.91 21.18
N LEU A 190 -17.62 4.69 21.03
CA LEU A 190 -18.91 4.42 20.37
C LEU A 190 -20.04 4.29 21.41
N PRO A 191 -21.29 4.63 21.01
CA PRO A 191 -22.48 4.33 21.81
C PRO A 191 -22.57 2.83 22.16
N LEU A 192 -23.09 2.51 23.35
CA LEU A 192 -23.18 1.12 23.82
C LEU A 192 -23.88 0.18 22.83
N ALA A 193 -24.95 0.66 22.17
CA ALA A 193 -25.69 -0.11 21.18
C ALA A 193 -24.87 -0.49 19.93
N GLU A 194 -23.80 0.24 19.61
CA GLU A 194 -22.97 0.03 18.41
C GLU A 194 -21.73 -0.83 18.69
N ARG A 195 -21.35 -1.00 19.95
CA ARG A 195 -20.09 -1.69 20.32
C ARG A 195 -20.05 -3.15 19.86
N ALA A 196 -21.15 -3.88 20.03
CA ALA A 196 -21.22 -5.28 19.60
C ALA A 196 -21.02 -5.42 18.09
N HIS A 197 -21.63 -4.51 17.32
CA HIS A 197 -21.49 -4.47 15.86
C HIS A 197 -20.05 -4.12 15.44
N PHE A 198 -19.42 -3.17 16.13
CA PHE A 198 -18.03 -2.79 15.90
C PHE A 198 -17.09 -3.99 16.08
N TYR A 199 -17.19 -4.76 17.17
CA TYR A 199 -16.32 -5.91 17.40
C TYR A 199 -16.42 -6.96 16.28
N VAL A 200 -17.64 -7.27 15.83
CA VAL A 200 -17.84 -8.21 14.72
C VAL A 200 -17.24 -7.69 13.42
N THR A 201 -17.38 -6.37 13.15
CA THR A 201 -16.82 -5.74 11.97
C THR A 201 -15.28 -5.72 12.02
N ALA A 202 -14.70 -5.37 13.17
CA ALA A 202 -13.25 -5.38 13.37
C ALA A 202 -12.64 -6.78 13.20
N GLU A 203 -13.29 -7.81 13.72
CA GLU A 203 -12.87 -9.21 13.54
C GLU A 203 -12.90 -9.63 12.06
N LYS A 204 -13.99 -9.29 11.32
CA LYS A 204 -14.13 -9.57 9.89
C LYS A 204 -13.05 -8.83 9.09
N MET A 205 -12.78 -7.54 9.40
CA MET A 205 -11.69 -6.76 8.80
C MET A 205 -10.33 -7.41 9.03
N GLY A 206 -10.00 -7.75 10.28
CA GLY A 206 -8.74 -8.42 10.60
C GLY A 206 -8.58 -9.76 9.87
N SER A 207 -9.66 -10.53 9.72
CA SER A 207 -9.66 -11.77 8.95
C SER A 207 -9.37 -11.54 7.47
N VAL A 208 -10.00 -10.54 6.87
CA VAL A 208 -9.79 -10.15 5.46
C VAL A 208 -8.37 -9.66 5.23
N LEU A 209 -7.86 -8.77 6.09
CA LEU A 209 -6.49 -8.26 5.99
C LEU A 209 -5.45 -9.38 6.09
N ARG A 210 -5.61 -10.32 7.03
CA ARG A 210 -4.71 -11.48 7.13
C ARG A 210 -4.68 -12.31 5.85
N ARG A 211 -5.83 -12.58 5.25
CA ARG A 211 -5.93 -13.35 4.00
C ARG A 211 -5.32 -12.59 2.82
N LEU A 212 -5.62 -11.30 2.70
CA LEU A 212 -5.07 -10.43 1.67
C LEU A 212 -3.54 -10.37 1.75
N MET A 213 -3.00 -10.14 2.94
CA MET A 213 -1.56 -10.04 3.14
C MET A 213 -0.85 -11.40 3.00
N ALA A 214 -1.46 -12.50 3.45
CA ALA A 214 -0.92 -13.83 3.22
C ALA A 214 -0.81 -14.15 1.72
N GLY A 215 -1.83 -13.77 0.94
CA GLY A 215 -1.79 -13.89 -0.51
C GLY A 215 -0.70 -13.05 -1.15
N ARG A 216 -0.55 -11.80 -0.69
CA ARG A 216 0.49 -10.89 -1.16
C ARG A 216 1.89 -11.44 -0.88
N LEU A 217 2.16 -11.91 0.34
CA LEU A 217 3.45 -12.52 0.70
C LEU A 217 3.73 -13.80 -0.11
N LEU A 218 2.69 -14.60 -0.38
CA LEU A 218 2.83 -15.79 -1.23
C LEU A 218 3.19 -15.39 -2.67
N GLY A 219 2.51 -14.40 -3.25
CA GLY A 219 2.83 -13.86 -4.56
C GLY A 219 4.28 -13.37 -4.64
N MET A 220 4.70 -12.52 -3.68
CA MET A 220 6.08 -12.03 -3.58
C MET A 220 7.11 -13.17 -3.54
N ALA A 221 6.84 -14.20 -2.74
CA ALA A 221 7.74 -15.37 -2.64
C ALA A 221 7.81 -16.13 -3.96
N VAL A 222 6.66 -16.44 -4.58
CA VAL A 222 6.61 -17.18 -5.85
C VAL A 222 7.27 -16.39 -6.97
N GLU A 223 6.93 -15.09 -7.13
CA GLU A 223 7.55 -14.25 -8.14
C GLU A 223 9.05 -14.07 -7.91
N GLY A 224 9.48 -13.80 -6.67
CA GLY A 224 10.89 -13.60 -6.35
C GLY A 224 11.74 -14.85 -6.55
N PHE A 225 11.35 -15.96 -5.93
CA PHE A 225 12.09 -17.22 -6.05
C PHE A 225 11.96 -17.82 -7.45
N GLY A 226 10.76 -17.76 -8.06
CA GLY A 226 10.52 -18.24 -9.42
C GLY A 226 11.40 -17.51 -10.43
N THR A 227 11.43 -16.18 -10.35
CA THR A 227 12.30 -15.35 -11.20
C THR A 227 13.77 -15.70 -10.98
N TRP A 228 14.23 -15.72 -9.74
CA TRP A 228 15.63 -16.09 -9.44
C TRP A 228 16.03 -17.43 -10.02
N ILE A 229 15.27 -18.49 -9.73
CA ILE A 229 15.59 -19.85 -10.18
C ILE A 229 15.58 -19.91 -11.71
N LEU A 230 14.52 -19.44 -12.35
CA LEU A 230 14.40 -19.53 -13.81
C LEU A 230 15.47 -18.71 -14.53
N LEU A 231 15.75 -17.48 -14.09
CA LEU A 231 16.82 -16.65 -14.68
C LEU A 231 18.21 -17.27 -14.46
N SER A 232 18.45 -17.88 -13.29
CA SER A 232 19.71 -18.58 -13.01
C SER A 232 19.93 -19.79 -13.94
N LEU A 233 18.88 -20.54 -14.24
CA LEU A 233 18.94 -21.68 -15.18
C LEU A 233 19.29 -21.25 -16.60
N GLY A 234 18.85 -20.04 -17.01
CA GLY A 234 19.15 -19.48 -18.34
C GLY A 234 20.45 -18.68 -18.41
N GLY A 235 21.24 -18.64 -17.32
CA GLY A 235 22.50 -17.90 -17.29
C GLY A 235 22.33 -16.36 -17.38
N VAL A 236 21.14 -15.84 -17.04
CA VAL A 236 20.90 -14.38 -17.04
C VAL A 236 21.75 -13.73 -15.94
N PRO A 237 22.51 -12.67 -16.25
CA PRO A 237 23.28 -11.95 -15.26
C PRO A 237 22.39 -11.39 -14.13
N MET A 238 22.94 -11.28 -12.94
CA MET A 238 22.24 -10.71 -11.78
C MET A 238 20.91 -11.38 -11.43
N ALA A 239 20.72 -12.68 -11.75
CA ALA A 239 19.48 -13.41 -11.55
C ALA A 239 18.96 -13.32 -10.11
N ALA A 240 19.85 -13.40 -9.11
CA ALA A 240 19.47 -13.28 -7.70
C ALA A 240 18.96 -11.87 -7.36
N LEU A 241 19.63 -10.84 -7.85
CA LEU A 241 19.20 -9.46 -7.69
C LEU A 241 17.84 -9.21 -8.34
N LEU A 242 17.67 -9.65 -9.59
CA LEU A 242 16.41 -9.52 -10.32
C LEU A 242 15.27 -10.27 -9.62
N GLY A 243 15.55 -11.47 -9.06
CA GLY A 243 14.58 -12.22 -8.28
C GLY A 243 14.16 -11.48 -6.99
N VAL A 244 15.12 -10.95 -6.24
CA VAL A 244 14.81 -10.16 -5.02
C VAL A 244 14.02 -8.90 -5.38
N LEU A 245 14.45 -8.15 -6.41
CA LEU A 245 13.72 -6.95 -6.87
C LEU A 245 12.31 -7.29 -7.33
N THR A 246 12.13 -8.37 -8.10
CA THR A 246 10.80 -8.80 -8.56
C THR A 246 9.92 -9.16 -7.37
N GLY A 247 10.40 -9.95 -6.42
CA GLY A 247 9.66 -10.31 -5.22
C GLY A 247 9.28 -9.10 -4.36
N LEU A 248 10.17 -8.11 -4.20
CA LEU A 248 9.87 -6.87 -3.47
C LEU A 248 8.88 -5.98 -4.25
N LEU A 249 9.08 -5.83 -5.54
CA LEU A 249 8.21 -5.03 -6.42
C LEU A 249 6.81 -5.64 -6.54
N ALA A 250 6.68 -6.96 -6.44
CA ALA A 250 5.40 -7.67 -6.40
C ALA A 250 4.49 -7.21 -5.25
N PHE A 251 5.05 -6.56 -4.22
CA PHE A 251 4.23 -5.87 -3.20
C PHE A 251 3.41 -4.70 -3.78
N LEU A 252 3.84 -4.11 -4.89
CA LEU A 252 3.14 -3.02 -5.59
C LEU A 252 2.41 -3.59 -6.81
N PRO A 253 1.08 -3.83 -6.75
CA PRO A 253 0.37 -4.46 -7.85
C PRO A 253 0.51 -3.67 -9.15
N ASN A 254 0.56 -4.37 -10.27
CA ASN A 254 0.66 -3.83 -11.63
C ASN A 254 1.96 -3.06 -11.91
N ILE A 255 2.31 -2.06 -11.08
CA ILE A 255 3.54 -1.26 -11.26
C ILE A 255 4.78 -2.13 -11.04
N GLY A 256 4.75 -2.98 -10.01
CA GLY A 256 5.85 -3.90 -9.73
C GLY A 256 6.18 -4.81 -10.89
N ALA A 257 5.17 -5.43 -11.47
CA ALA A 257 5.31 -6.32 -12.61
C ALA A 257 5.91 -5.61 -13.84
N ILE A 258 5.44 -4.40 -14.16
CA ILE A 258 5.96 -3.62 -15.31
C ILE A 258 7.44 -3.26 -15.10
N VAL A 259 7.79 -2.76 -13.91
CA VAL A 259 9.16 -2.34 -13.60
C VAL A 259 10.11 -3.54 -13.57
N SER A 260 9.73 -4.62 -12.87
CA SER A 260 10.55 -5.83 -12.81
C SER A 260 10.71 -6.48 -14.19
N GLY A 261 9.64 -6.52 -14.99
CA GLY A 261 9.67 -7.04 -16.36
C GLY A 261 10.64 -6.25 -17.25
N ALA A 262 10.58 -4.93 -17.21
CA ALA A 262 11.50 -4.08 -17.95
C ALA A 262 12.96 -4.35 -17.55
N LEU A 263 13.25 -4.47 -16.24
CA LEU A 263 14.60 -4.77 -15.74
C LEU A 263 15.09 -6.16 -16.18
N ILE A 264 14.26 -7.19 -16.04
CA ILE A 264 14.58 -8.55 -16.44
C ILE A 264 14.92 -8.61 -17.93
N ILE A 265 14.12 -7.96 -18.78
CA ILE A 265 14.30 -7.93 -20.22
C ILE A 265 15.58 -7.18 -20.59
N LEU A 266 15.79 -5.98 -20.04
CA LEU A 266 16.98 -5.16 -20.32
C LEU A 266 18.27 -5.89 -19.92
N VAL A 267 18.30 -6.47 -18.72
CA VAL A 267 19.47 -7.22 -18.26
C VAL A 267 19.69 -8.50 -19.09
N GLY A 268 18.61 -9.19 -19.47
CA GLY A 268 18.70 -10.36 -20.33
C GLY A 268 19.32 -10.04 -21.68
N PHE A 269 18.86 -8.98 -22.34
CA PHE A 269 19.41 -8.54 -23.64
C PHE A 269 20.85 -7.98 -23.55
N SER A 270 21.29 -7.53 -22.39
CA SER A 270 22.69 -7.12 -22.21
C SER A 270 23.69 -8.28 -22.34
N ALA A 271 23.23 -9.50 -22.05
CA ALA A 271 24.06 -10.71 -22.18
C ALA A 271 23.98 -11.39 -23.57
N GLY A 272 23.13 -10.89 -24.44
CA GLY A 272 22.95 -11.39 -25.80
C GLY A 272 21.50 -11.64 -26.16
N SER A 273 21.23 -11.79 -27.46
CA SER A 273 19.85 -11.94 -27.95
C SER A 273 19.13 -13.19 -27.44
N ASP A 274 19.86 -14.33 -27.38
CA ASP A 274 19.28 -15.60 -26.92
C ASP A 274 18.91 -15.55 -25.43
N VAL A 275 19.81 -14.96 -24.61
CA VAL A 275 19.58 -14.75 -23.17
C VAL A 275 18.46 -13.74 -22.96
N GLY A 276 18.37 -12.71 -23.77
CA GLY A 276 17.29 -11.72 -23.74
C GLY A 276 15.92 -12.33 -24.05
N LEU A 277 15.82 -13.14 -25.11
CA LEU A 277 14.59 -13.85 -25.46
C LEU A 277 14.18 -14.84 -24.35
N TYR A 278 15.14 -15.53 -23.76
CA TYR A 278 14.89 -16.37 -22.60
C TYR A 278 14.37 -15.57 -21.40
N ALA A 279 14.95 -14.42 -21.11
CA ALA A 279 14.49 -13.54 -20.04
C ALA A 279 13.05 -13.05 -20.26
N VAL A 280 12.68 -12.70 -21.51
CA VAL A 280 11.30 -12.40 -21.89
C VAL A 280 10.37 -13.59 -21.60
N PHE A 281 10.76 -14.79 -22.02
CA PHE A 281 10.01 -16.00 -21.76
C PHE A 281 9.80 -16.24 -20.25
N VAL A 282 10.87 -16.14 -19.44
CA VAL A 282 10.80 -16.28 -17.97
C VAL A 282 9.84 -15.27 -17.37
N TYR A 283 9.92 -14.00 -17.79
CA TYR A 283 9.00 -12.97 -17.30
C TYR A 283 7.55 -13.35 -17.53
N PHE A 284 7.20 -13.75 -18.75
CA PHE A 284 5.83 -14.15 -19.07
C PHE A 284 5.39 -15.40 -18.30
N VAL A 285 6.27 -16.39 -18.13
CA VAL A 285 5.95 -17.59 -17.35
C VAL A 285 5.66 -17.22 -15.89
N VAL A 286 6.49 -16.38 -15.27
CA VAL A 286 6.28 -15.94 -13.87
C VAL A 286 4.97 -15.16 -13.76
N GLN A 287 4.68 -14.24 -14.69
CA GLN A 287 3.43 -13.47 -14.69
C GLN A 287 2.19 -14.35 -14.94
N MET A 288 2.31 -15.38 -15.78
CA MET A 288 1.23 -16.36 -15.95
C MET A 288 0.97 -17.16 -14.68
N VAL A 289 2.02 -17.61 -14.00
CA VAL A 289 1.88 -18.32 -12.72
C VAL A 289 1.22 -17.42 -11.67
N ASP A 290 1.63 -16.14 -11.58
CA ASP A 290 0.99 -15.21 -10.66
C ASP A 290 -0.49 -15.00 -11.04
N GLY A 291 -0.77 -14.58 -12.26
CA GLY A 291 -2.12 -14.23 -12.71
C GLY A 291 -3.10 -15.40 -12.74
N TYR A 292 -2.69 -16.59 -13.18
CA TYR A 292 -3.58 -17.74 -13.32
C TYR A 292 -3.59 -18.70 -12.13
N LEU A 293 -2.56 -18.69 -11.30
CA LEU A 293 -2.47 -19.61 -10.17
C LEU A 293 -2.59 -18.87 -8.83
N ILE A 294 -1.75 -17.87 -8.59
CA ILE A 294 -1.67 -17.19 -7.28
C ILE A 294 -2.88 -16.29 -7.06
N VAL A 295 -3.15 -15.40 -8.01
CA VAL A 295 -4.27 -14.44 -7.90
C VAL A 295 -5.61 -15.16 -7.70
N PRO A 296 -6.00 -16.21 -8.47
CA PRO A 296 -7.25 -16.93 -8.22
C PRO A 296 -7.28 -17.69 -6.88
N MET A 297 -6.15 -18.25 -6.44
CA MET A 297 -6.09 -18.93 -5.14
C MET A 297 -6.30 -17.95 -3.97
N VAL A 298 -5.78 -16.74 -4.11
CA VAL A 298 -5.94 -15.67 -3.11
C VAL A 298 -7.34 -15.08 -3.18
N ALA A 299 -7.82 -14.77 -4.38
CA ALA A 299 -9.14 -14.16 -4.60
C ALA A 299 -10.30 -15.02 -4.05
N LYS A 300 -10.25 -16.34 -4.25
CA LYS A 300 -11.25 -17.28 -3.68
C LYS A 300 -11.37 -17.21 -2.16
N ARG A 301 -10.36 -16.70 -1.47
CA ARG A 301 -10.28 -16.63 -0.01
C ARG A 301 -10.31 -15.19 0.54
N ALA A 302 -10.18 -14.20 -0.31
CA ALA A 302 -10.21 -12.77 0.01
C ALA A 302 -11.57 -12.14 -0.33
N VAL A 303 -11.68 -10.84 -0.13
CA VAL A 303 -12.85 -10.04 -0.52
C VAL A 303 -12.89 -9.94 -2.04
N ASP A 304 -14.06 -10.19 -2.62
CA ASP A 304 -14.31 -10.04 -4.06
C ASP A 304 -14.32 -8.54 -4.43
N LEU A 305 -13.15 -7.98 -4.70
CA LEU A 305 -12.97 -6.58 -5.08
C LEU A 305 -13.06 -6.45 -6.60
N ALA A 306 -13.88 -5.52 -7.08
CA ALA A 306 -13.96 -5.21 -8.50
C ALA A 306 -12.60 -4.67 -9.00
N PRO A 307 -11.99 -5.24 -10.07
CA PRO A 307 -10.65 -4.84 -10.53
C PRO A 307 -10.52 -3.35 -10.84
N ALA A 308 -11.56 -2.75 -11.44
CA ALA A 308 -11.56 -1.32 -11.75
C ALA A 308 -11.51 -0.44 -10.49
N LEU A 309 -12.17 -0.87 -9.40
CA LEU A 309 -12.13 -0.15 -8.12
C LEU A 309 -10.73 -0.21 -7.50
N VAL A 310 -10.09 -1.37 -7.57
CA VAL A 310 -8.72 -1.58 -7.06
C VAL A 310 -7.73 -0.72 -7.84
N LEU A 311 -7.78 -0.77 -9.18
CA LEU A 311 -6.92 0.05 -10.04
C LEU A 311 -7.14 1.56 -9.82
N GLY A 312 -8.40 1.99 -9.75
CA GLY A 312 -8.74 3.38 -9.47
C GLY A 312 -8.22 3.85 -8.13
N ALA A 313 -8.34 3.01 -7.09
CA ALA A 313 -7.79 3.30 -5.78
C ALA A 313 -6.26 3.38 -5.80
N GLN A 314 -5.59 2.47 -6.48
CA GLN A 314 -4.13 2.47 -6.60
C GLN A 314 -3.63 3.74 -7.29
N ILE A 315 -4.28 4.17 -8.38
CA ILE A 315 -3.95 5.43 -9.07
C ILE A 315 -4.17 6.62 -8.14
N LEU A 316 -5.33 6.69 -7.48
CA LEU A 316 -5.68 7.80 -6.58
C LEU A 316 -4.75 7.88 -5.38
N PHE A 317 -4.57 6.78 -4.64
CA PHE A 317 -3.72 6.76 -3.45
C PHE A 317 -2.23 6.89 -3.82
N GLY A 318 -1.83 6.33 -4.96
CA GLY A 318 -0.48 6.50 -5.50
C GLY A 318 -0.16 7.96 -5.85
N ALA A 319 -1.08 8.67 -6.49
CA ALA A 319 -0.94 10.09 -6.83
C ALA A 319 -0.93 10.99 -5.58
N LEU A 320 -1.77 10.70 -4.59
CA LEU A 320 -1.90 11.52 -3.38
C LEU A 320 -0.78 11.26 -2.36
N PHE A 321 -0.38 10.01 -2.19
CA PHE A 321 0.46 9.58 -1.06
C PHE A 321 1.70 8.79 -1.49
N GLY A 322 1.98 8.74 -2.79
CA GLY A 322 3.14 8.04 -3.34
C GLY A 322 3.12 6.52 -3.10
N ILE A 323 4.31 5.94 -2.91
CA ILE A 323 4.48 4.49 -2.77
C ILE A 323 3.71 3.93 -1.57
N LEU A 324 3.65 4.65 -0.46
CA LEU A 324 2.92 4.22 0.73
C LEU A 324 1.41 4.13 0.46
N GLY A 325 0.84 5.13 -0.22
CA GLY A 325 -0.56 5.12 -0.62
C GLY A 325 -0.88 3.99 -1.58
N LEU A 326 -0.02 3.76 -2.58
CA LEU A 326 -0.15 2.66 -3.52
C LEU A 326 -0.13 1.29 -2.81
N ALA A 327 0.82 1.10 -1.89
CA ALA A 327 0.97 -0.15 -1.13
C ALA A 327 -0.23 -0.45 -0.21
N LEU A 328 -0.87 0.59 0.33
CA LEU A 328 -2.00 0.48 1.25
C LEU A 328 -3.37 0.58 0.55
N ALA A 329 -3.43 0.84 -0.76
CA ALA A 329 -4.69 1.00 -1.49
C ALA A 329 -5.59 -0.23 -1.36
N ASP A 330 -5.08 -1.43 -1.63
CA ASP A 330 -5.83 -2.68 -1.54
C ASP A 330 -6.36 -2.96 -0.12
N PRO A 331 -5.53 -2.90 0.94
CA PRO A 331 -6.00 -3.00 2.32
C PRO A 331 -7.09 -1.99 2.68
N ILE A 332 -6.93 -0.73 2.28
CA ILE A 332 -7.90 0.33 2.59
C ILE A 332 -9.24 0.04 1.92
N ILE A 333 -9.24 -0.28 0.63
CA ILE A 333 -10.46 -0.62 -0.10
C ILE A 333 -11.13 -1.87 0.47
N ALA A 334 -10.35 -2.89 0.85
CA ALA A 334 -10.88 -4.08 1.50
C ALA A 334 -11.57 -3.76 2.84
N MET A 335 -10.97 -2.90 3.66
CA MET A 335 -11.58 -2.45 4.93
C MET A 335 -12.86 -1.65 4.69
N ILE A 336 -12.85 -0.72 3.73
CA ILE A 336 -14.04 0.06 3.36
C ILE A 336 -15.16 -0.87 2.89
N LYS A 337 -14.87 -1.82 2.00
CA LYS A 337 -15.85 -2.78 1.50
C LYS A 337 -16.47 -3.59 2.63
N VAL A 338 -15.65 -4.15 3.52
CA VAL A 338 -16.14 -4.91 4.68
C VAL A 338 -17.08 -4.07 5.55
N THR A 339 -16.74 -2.80 5.75
CA THR A 339 -17.60 -1.89 6.54
C THR A 339 -18.94 -1.65 5.86
N LEU A 340 -18.94 -1.38 4.56
CA LEU A 340 -20.16 -1.15 3.79
C LEU A 340 -21.04 -2.39 3.70
N GLU A 341 -20.47 -3.58 3.46
CA GLU A 341 -21.18 -4.85 3.45
C GLU A 341 -21.88 -5.10 4.80
N ARG A 342 -21.14 -4.91 5.90
CA ARG A 342 -21.69 -5.06 7.25
C ARG A 342 -22.80 -4.06 7.55
N GLN A 343 -22.70 -2.85 7.03
CA GLN A 343 -23.74 -1.84 7.17
C GLN A 343 -25.00 -2.22 6.36
N SER A 344 -24.84 -2.75 5.15
CA SER A 344 -25.96 -3.25 4.32
C SER A 344 -26.67 -4.41 5.00
N GLU A 345 -25.93 -5.44 5.44
CA GLU A 345 -26.47 -6.59 6.18
C GLU A 345 -27.32 -6.14 7.40
N ARG A 346 -26.87 -5.09 8.09
CA ARG A 346 -27.58 -4.52 9.24
C ARG A 346 -28.87 -3.83 8.85
N ASN A 347 -28.83 -3.03 7.78
CA ASN A 347 -30.01 -2.31 7.30
C ASN A 347 -31.10 -3.27 6.83
N GLU A 348 -30.72 -4.33 6.11
CA GLU A 348 -31.63 -5.40 5.70
C GLU A 348 -32.28 -6.08 6.92
N ALA A 349 -31.46 -6.42 7.93
CA ALA A 349 -31.99 -7.05 9.16
C ALA A 349 -32.93 -6.13 9.98
N ARG A 350 -32.74 -4.80 9.89
CA ARG A 350 -33.68 -3.83 10.49
C ARG A 350 -34.95 -3.69 9.68
N GLY A 351 -34.85 -3.57 8.34
CA GLY A 351 -36.02 -3.48 7.47
C GLY A 351 -36.96 -4.70 7.57
N ILE A 352 -36.39 -5.90 7.71
CA ILE A 352 -37.17 -7.12 7.94
C ILE A 352 -37.91 -7.08 9.30
N ARG A 353 -37.33 -6.49 10.35
CA ARG A 353 -37.93 -6.37 11.67
C ARG A 353 -39.01 -5.28 11.75
N GLU A 354 -38.93 -4.25 10.95
CA GLU A 354 -39.89 -3.14 10.89
C GLU A 354 -41.04 -3.44 9.91
N GLY A 355 -40.88 -4.42 9.00
CA GLY A 355 -41.90 -4.86 8.05
C GLY A 355 -42.69 -6.14 8.49
N ALA A 356 -42.31 -6.75 9.64
CA ALA A 356 -42.98 -7.90 10.25
C ALA A 356 -43.72 -7.47 11.51
#